data_e748f2da0c33db121571fbc6faa4b04f
#
_entry.id   e748f2da0c33db121571fbc6faa4b04f
#
_cell.length_a   1.000
_cell.length_b   1.000
_cell.length_c   1.000
_cell.angle_alpha   90.00
_cell.angle_beta   90.00
_cell.angle_gamma   90.00
#
_symmetry.space_group_name_H-M   'P 1'
#
loop_
_entity.id
_entity.type
_entity.pdbx_description
1 polymer ?
#
loop_
_entity_poly.entity_id
_entity_poly.type
_entity_poly.pdbx_seq_one_letter_code
_entity_poly.pdbx_strand_id
1 'polypeptide(L)'
;MNRRSIAPLLLTLIGSVFMSSSLPAENEDLKPYPEAEEGYERYVFRLPKLENEEGLRLNLIVGKTLQLDTINRYFFSGKGERNSIPGWGYSYYHVKEVGPMAGTRAAAPPDAPKVERFVSLSQDWWVRYNSKLPVVVIVPKGFEVRYQVWKPEETKKASVE
;
A
#
# COMPACT_ATOMS: atom_id res chain seq x y z
N MET A 1 57.73 18.14 -58.05
CA MET A 1 56.27 18.50 -58.14
C MET A 1 55.56 17.84 -56.97
N ASN A 2 55.48 18.62 -55.84
CA ASN A 2 54.90 18.10 -54.56
C ASN A 2 53.43 18.46 -54.49
N ARG A 3 52.58 17.44 -54.52
CA ARG A 3 51.16 17.62 -54.17
C ARG A 3 50.95 17.29 -52.68
N ARG A 4 50.68 18.32 -51.89
CA ARG A 4 50.26 18.20 -50.47
C ARG A 4 48.78 17.91 -50.47
N SER A 5 48.40 16.71 -49.98
CA SER A 5 47.02 16.32 -49.69
C SER A 5 46.63 16.94 -48.35
N ILE A 6 45.56 17.74 -48.32
CA ILE A 6 44.95 18.30 -47.11
C ILE A 6 43.76 17.39 -46.77
N ALA A 7 43.84 16.67 -45.66
CA ALA A 7 42.72 15.90 -45.12
C ALA A 7 41.77 16.83 -44.35
N PRO A 8 40.44 16.71 -44.47
CA PRO A 8 39.52 17.50 -43.70
C PRO A 8 39.35 16.88 -42.30
N LEU A 9 39.55 17.73 -41.27
CA LEU A 9 39.28 17.41 -39.85
C LEU A 9 37.78 17.37 -39.62
N LEU A 10 37.26 16.17 -39.40
CA LEU A 10 35.85 15.96 -39.06
C LEU A 10 35.65 16.25 -37.56
N LEU A 11 35.06 17.41 -37.24
CA LEU A 11 34.74 17.84 -35.89
C LEU A 11 33.41 17.15 -35.44
N THR A 12 33.51 16.06 -34.69
CA THR A 12 32.35 15.37 -34.11
C THR A 12 31.84 16.13 -32.92
N LEU A 13 30.71 16.83 -33.06
CA LEU A 13 29.99 17.51 -32.00
C LEU A 13 29.24 16.44 -31.17
N ILE A 14 29.79 16.08 -30.01
CA ILE A 14 29.10 15.20 -29.04
C ILE A 14 28.07 16.07 -28.30
N GLY A 15 26.83 15.99 -28.77
CA GLY A 15 25.68 16.57 -28.07
C GLY A 15 25.38 15.78 -26.79
N SER A 16 25.74 16.36 -25.62
CA SER A 16 25.33 15.82 -24.33
C SER A 16 23.82 16.02 -24.17
N VAL A 17 23.06 14.96 -24.35
CA VAL A 17 21.64 14.92 -23.99
C VAL A 17 21.57 14.90 -22.45
N PHE A 18 21.31 16.05 -21.85
CA PHE A 18 20.90 16.13 -20.44
C PHE A 18 19.50 15.52 -20.34
N MET A 19 19.43 14.26 -19.96
CA MET A 19 18.20 13.67 -19.44
C MET A 19 17.90 14.36 -18.11
N SER A 20 17.06 15.40 -18.14
CA SER A 20 16.41 15.91 -16.92
C SER A 20 15.53 14.79 -16.36
N SER A 21 16.05 14.07 -15.38
CA SER A 21 15.21 13.26 -14.51
C SER A 21 14.37 14.24 -13.68
N SER A 22 13.14 14.49 -14.12
CA SER A 22 12.15 15.13 -13.29
C SER A 22 11.93 14.22 -12.09
N LEU A 23 12.46 14.60 -10.94
CA LEU A 23 12.05 14.05 -9.65
C LEU A 23 10.52 14.15 -9.61
N PRO A 24 9.81 13.07 -9.23
CA PRO A 24 8.37 13.16 -9.06
C PRO A 24 8.11 14.32 -8.10
N ALA A 25 7.23 15.26 -8.50
CA ALA A 25 6.84 16.39 -7.69
C ALA A 25 6.49 15.83 -6.31
N GLU A 26 7.27 16.24 -5.31
CA GLU A 26 7.04 15.88 -3.91
C GLU A 26 5.60 16.26 -3.62
N ASN A 27 4.78 15.23 -3.33
CA ASN A 27 3.35 15.39 -3.30
C ASN A 27 2.98 16.37 -2.19
N GLU A 28 2.72 17.64 -2.55
CA GLU A 28 2.38 18.71 -1.59
C GLU A 28 1.20 18.31 -0.69
N ASP A 29 0.30 17.48 -1.18
CA ASP A 29 -0.82 16.94 -0.44
C ASP A 29 -0.45 15.90 0.63
N LEU A 30 0.81 15.41 0.67
CA LEU A 30 1.33 14.55 1.73
C LEU A 30 1.96 15.33 2.90
N LYS A 31 2.23 16.63 2.74
CA LYS A 31 2.83 17.47 3.78
C LYS A 31 2.11 17.40 5.14
N PRO A 32 0.77 17.33 5.21
CA PRO A 32 0.08 17.23 6.50
C PRO A 32 0.25 15.88 7.19
N TYR A 33 0.59 14.83 6.44
CA TYR A 33 0.65 13.47 6.96
C TYR A 33 1.98 13.19 7.64
N PRO A 34 1.97 12.47 8.78
CA PRO A 34 3.21 12.12 9.47
C PRO A 34 4.10 11.21 8.65
N GLU A 35 5.41 11.37 8.80
CA GLU A 35 6.37 10.38 8.33
C GLU A 35 6.33 9.12 9.22
N ALA A 36 6.84 8.01 8.69
CA ALA A 36 6.99 6.81 9.49
C ALA A 36 8.17 6.97 10.47
N GLU A 37 7.95 6.60 11.72
CA GLU A 37 8.99 6.51 12.73
C GLU A 37 9.94 5.32 12.45
N GLU A 38 11.05 5.28 13.17
CA GLU A 38 11.97 4.15 13.09
C GLU A 38 11.25 2.84 13.46
N GLY A 39 11.45 1.79 12.67
CA GLY A 39 10.77 0.52 12.84
C GLY A 39 9.43 0.40 12.11
N TYR A 40 8.98 1.46 11.43
CA TYR A 40 7.73 1.48 10.66
C TYR A 40 7.97 1.78 9.19
N GLU A 41 6.95 1.51 8.37
CA GLU A 41 6.86 1.84 6.95
C GLU A 41 5.55 2.58 6.68
N ARG A 42 5.63 3.63 5.83
CA ARG A 42 4.47 4.42 5.42
C ARG A 42 4.02 4.00 4.03
N TYR A 43 2.83 3.43 3.94
CA TYR A 43 2.16 3.12 2.69
C TYR A 43 1.25 4.27 2.30
N VAL A 44 1.39 4.72 1.07
CA VAL A 44 0.56 5.78 0.48
C VAL A 44 0.00 5.30 -0.84
N PHE A 45 -1.30 5.36 -1.00
CA PHE A 45 -1.93 5.06 -2.28
C PHE A 45 -3.11 5.98 -2.55
N ARG A 46 -3.45 6.11 -3.81
CA ARG A 46 -4.58 6.91 -4.27
C ARG A 46 -5.60 6.02 -4.94
N LEU A 47 -6.84 6.34 -4.69
CA LEU A 47 -7.96 5.64 -5.29
C LEU A 47 -8.29 6.28 -6.64
N PRO A 48 -8.67 5.49 -7.65
CA PRO A 48 -9.15 6.02 -8.91
C PRO A 48 -10.40 6.86 -8.69
N LYS A 49 -10.50 7.98 -9.41
CA LYS A 49 -11.70 8.81 -9.41
C LYS A 49 -12.84 8.07 -10.12
N LEU A 50 -13.97 7.95 -9.45
CA LEU A 50 -15.19 7.34 -9.99
C LEU A 50 -16.28 8.40 -10.16
N GLU A 51 -17.23 8.17 -11.05
CA GLU A 51 -18.38 9.06 -11.27
C GLU A 51 -19.27 9.15 -10.02
N ASN A 52 -19.46 8.02 -9.34
CA ASN A 52 -20.19 7.96 -8.08
C ASN A 52 -19.36 7.17 -7.04
N GLU A 53 -18.97 7.85 -5.98
CA GLU A 53 -18.25 7.28 -4.84
C GLU A 53 -19.15 7.04 -3.61
N GLU A 54 -20.44 7.40 -3.74
CA GLU A 54 -21.37 7.28 -2.63
C GLU A 54 -21.59 5.83 -2.21
N GLY A 55 -21.55 5.60 -0.92
CA GLY A 55 -21.70 4.25 -0.34
C GLY A 55 -20.49 3.34 -0.48
N LEU A 56 -19.52 3.66 -1.36
CA LEU A 56 -18.33 2.83 -1.50
C LEU A 56 -17.49 2.82 -0.21
N ARG A 57 -16.91 1.68 0.07
CA ARG A 57 -16.02 1.48 1.21
C ARG A 57 -14.73 0.80 0.78
N LEU A 58 -13.67 1.03 1.56
CA LEU A 58 -12.44 0.26 1.51
C LEU A 58 -12.38 -0.64 2.75
N ASN A 59 -12.01 -1.88 2.56
CA ASN A 59 -11.45 -2.69 3.63
C ASN A 59 -9.92 -2.64 3.52
N LEU A 60 -9.25 -2.04 4.50
CA LEU A 60 -7.81 -2.04 4.62
C LEU A 60 -7.37 -3.35 5.28
N ILE A 61 -6.46 -4.05 4.66
CA ILE A 61 -5.99 -5.37 5.10
C ILE A 61 -4.48 -5.26 5.33
N VAL A 62 -4.07 -5.30 6.58
CA VAL A 62 -2.65 -5.29 6.97
C VAL A 62 -2.23 -6.71 7.29
N GLY A 63 -1.09 -7.14 6.77
CA GLY A 63 -0.63 -8.51 6.98
C GLY A 63 0.79 -8.73 6.51
N LYS A 64 1.18 -9.99 6.47
CA LYS A 64 2.51 -10.43 6.05
C LYS A 64 2.42 -11.72 5.26
N THR A 65 3.20 -11.82 4.20
CA THR A 65 3.32 -13.06 3.42
C THR A 65 4.34 -13.99 4.07
N LEU A 66 3.94 -15.21 4.37
CA LEU A 66 4.73 -16.22 5.08
C LEU A 66 4.62 -17.58 4.41
N GLN A 67 5.64 -18.44 4.60
CA GLN A 67 5.64 -19.85 4.19
C GLN A 67 4.96 -20.70 5.26
N LEU A 68 3.73 -21.15 5.00
CA LEU A 68 2.88 -21.85 5.96
C LEU A 68 2.23 -23.07 5.33
N ASP A 69 1.78 -24.02 6.18
CA ASP A 69 1.00 -25.15 5.73
C ASP A 69 -0.36 -24.71 5.13
N THR A 70 -0.98 -25.56 4.37
CA THR A 70 -2.27 -25.31 3.71
C THR A 70 -3.48 -25.69 4.56
N ILE A 71 -3.26 -26.33 5.70
CA ILE A 71 -4.31 -26.94 6.53
C ILE A 71 -4.82 -25.96 7.58
N ASN A 72 -3.88 -25.28 8.25
CA ASN A 72 -4.22 -24.37 9.33
C ASN A 72 -4.60 -22.96 8.80
N ARG A 73 -5.46 -22.29 9.55
CA ARG A 73 -5.75 -20.86 9.35
C ARG A 73 -4.91 -20.05 10.31
N TYR A 74 -4.34 -18.97 9.79
CA TYR A 74 -3.45 -18.11 10.57
C TYR A 74 -3.94 -16.67 10.52
N PHE A 75 -3.71 -15.94 11.60
CA PHE A 75 -3.95 -14.51 11.69
C PHE A 75 -3.00 -13.88 12.71
N PHE A 76 -2.76 -12.59 12.59
CA PHE A 76 -2.08 -11.81 13.61
C PHE A 76 -3.09 -11.13 14.52
N SER A 77 -2.82 -11.11 15.83
CA SER A 77 -3.47 -10.18 16.73
C SER A 77 -2.87 -8.78 16.52
N GLY A 78 -3.68 -7.78 16.74
CA GLY A 78 -3.24 -6.38 16.58
C GLY A 78 -4.41 -5.48 16.28
N LYS A 79 -4.20 -4.19 16.45
CA LYS A 79 -5.23 -3.19 16.24
C LYS A 79 -4.68 -2.01 15.47
N GLY A 80 -5.38 -1.66 14.41
CA GLY A 80 -5.16 -0.41 13.72
C GLY A 80 -6.02 0.72 14.29
N GLU A 81 -5.46 1.91 14.34
CA GLU A 81 -6.11 3.12 14.81
C GLU A 81 -6.26 4.12 13.66
N ARG A 82 -7.39 4.80 13.64
CA ARG A 82 -7.60 5.97 12.79
C ARG A 82 -7.22 7.21 13.56
N ASN A 83 -6.27 7.97 13.06
CA ASN A 83 -5.81 9.21 13.64
C ASN A 83 -6.24 10.39 12.75
N SER A 84 -6.72 11.46 13.35
CA SER A 84 -7.05 12.70 12.64
C SER A 84 -5.87 13.66 12.68
N ILE A 85 -5.64 14.36 11.57
CA ILE A 85 -4.60 15.39 11.47
C ILE A 85 -5.21 16.72 11.91
N PRO A 86 -4.75 17.33 13.02
CA PRO A 86 -5.29 18.58 13.52
C PRO A 86 -5.22 19.70 12.47
N GLY A 87 -6.31 20.48 12.37
CA GLY A 87 -6.40 21.62 11.46
C GLY A 87 -6.67 21.26 9.98
N TRP A 88 -6.55 19.99 9.57
CA TRP A 88 -6.74 19.57 8.17
C TRP A 88 -8.01 18.76 7.95
N GLY A 89 -8.56 18.14 8.98
CA GLY A 89 -9.69 17.21 8.86
C GLY A 89 -9.37 15.91 8.11
N TYR A 90 -8.10 15.68 7.77
CA TYR A 90 -7.63 14.46 7.13
C TYR A 90 -7.36 13.38 8.17
N SER A 91 -7.28 12.14 7.72
CA SER A 91 -7.01 11.00 8.61
C SER A 91 -5.94 10.11 8.00
N TYR A 92 -5.13 9.53 8.86
CA TYR A 92 -4.23 8.45 8.53
C TYR A 92 -4.50 7.24 9.44
N TYR A 93 -3.97 6.10 9.08
CA TYR A 93 -4.17 4.84 9.75
C TYR A 93 -2.85 4.34 10.30
N HIS A 94 -2.84 3.85 11.53
CA HIS A 94 -1.62 3.42 12.18
C HIS A 94 -1.82 2.11 12.91
N VAL A 95 -1.03 1.11 12.60
CA VAL A 95 -0.90 -0.14 13.37
C VAL A 95 0.32 0.00 14.26
N LYS A 96 0.12 0.36 15.52
CA LYS A 96 1.22 0.58 16.49
C LYS A 96 1.89 -0.72 16.90
N GLU A 97 1.08 -1.75 17.06
CA GLU A 97 1.58 -3.03 17.55
C GLU A 97 0.91 -4.19 16.80
N VAL A 98 1.71 -5.18 16.46
CA VAL A 98 1.21 -6.47 15.97
C VAL A 98 1.65 -7.53 16.97
N GLY A 99 0.67 -8.20 17.55
CA GLY A 99 0.92 -9.29 18.48
C GLY A 99 1.31 -10.60 17.76
N PRO A 100 1.48 -11.68 18.52
CA PRO A 100 1.90 -12.95 17.96
C PRO A 100 0.89 -13.49 16.93
N MET A 101 1.43 -14.25 15.98
CA MET A 101 0.59 -15.02 15.05
C MET A 101 -0.10 -16.16 15.81
N ALA A 102 -1.40 -16.26 15.64
CA ALA A 102 -2.21 -17.37 16.10
C ALA A 102 -2.69 -18.21 14.92
N GLY A 103 -3.04 -19.46 15.18
CA GLY A 103 -3.57 -20.35 14.15
C GLY A 103 -4.39 -21.47 14.73
N THR A 104 -5.14 -22.14 13.87
CA THR A 104 -5.81 -23.41 14.25
C THR A 104 -4.76 -24.49 14.46
N ARG A 105 -5.11 -25.51 15.26
CA ARG A 105 -4.22 -26.65 15.54
C ARG A 105 -4.78 -27.92 14.89
N ALA A 106 -5.02 -27.89 13.60
CA ALA A 106 -5.25 -29.14 12.89
C ALA A 106 -3.93 -29.91 12.77
N ALA A 107 -4.00 -31.22 12.93
CA ALA A 107 -2.82 -32.09 12.80
C ALA A 107 -2.35 -32.08 11.33
N ALA A 108 -1.35 -31.26 11.03
CA ALA A 108 -0.68 -31.29 9.75
C ALA A 108 0.42 -32.38 9.79
N PRO A 109 0.57 -33.18 8.72
CA PRO A 109 1.70 -34.09 8.60
C PRO A 109 3.02 -33.30 8.71
N PRO A 110 4.08 -33.88 9.31
CA PRO A 110 5.35 -33.19 9.47
C PRO A 110 5.99 -32.74 8.14
N ASP A 111 5.67 -33.43 7.06
CA ASP A 111 6.13 -33.21 5.70
C ASP A 111 5.12 -32.42 4.84
N ALA A 112 4.07 -31.84 5.45
CA ALA A 112 3.09 -31.05 4.73
C ALA A 112 3.77 -29.88 3.97
N PRO A 113 3.46 -29.72 2.67
CA PRO A 113 4.08 -28.67 1.87
C PRO A 113 3.71 -27.28 2.42
N LYS A 114 4.71 -26.42 2.48
CA LYS A 114 4.51 -25.00 2.80
C LYS A 114 4.33 -24.20 1.52
N VAL A 115 3.39 -23.27 1.55
CA VAL A 115 3.12 -22.36 0.44
C VAL A 115 3.11 -20.92 0.95
N GLU A 116 3.33 -19.99 0.04
CA GLU A 116 3.20 -18.57 0.37
C GLU A 116 1.74 -18.23 0.67
N ARG A 117 1.51 -17.68 1.84
CA ARG A 117 0.19 -17.26 2.29
C ARG A 117 0.27 -15.87 2.92
N PHE A 118 -0.64 -15.01 2.51
CA PHE A 118 -0.82 -13.74 3.17
C PHE A 118 -1.65 -13.93 4.44
N VAL A 119 -1.05 -13.58 5.57
CA VAL A 119 -1.66 -13.65 6.90
C VAL A 119 -1.99 -12.24 7.36
N SER A 120 -3.26 -11.95 7.51
CA SER A 120 -3.73 -10.63 7.91
C SER A 120 -3.89 -10.49 9.42
N LEU A 121 -4.00 -9.24 9.86
CA LEU A 121 -4.57 -8.93 11.16
C LEU A 121 -6.02 -9.43 11.22
N SER A 122 -6.48 -9.80 12.41
CA SER A 122 -7.85 -10.26 12.67
C SER A 122 -8.89 -9.14 12.64
N GLN A 123 -8.47 -7.90 12.48
CA GLN A 123 -9.34 -6.73 12.46
C GLN A 123 -9.72 -6.35 11.03
N ASP A 124 -11.04 -6.25 10.78
CA ASP A 124 -11.55 -5.55 9.60
C ASP A 124 -11.46 -4.04 9.79
N TRP A 125 -10.97 -3.35 8.75
CA TRP A 125 -10.70 -1.93 8.86
C TRP A 125 -11.39 -1.15 7.74
N TRP A 126 -12.61 -0.73 7.97
CA TRP A 126 -13.49 -0.09 7.00
C TRP A 126 -13.26 1.42 6.94
N VAL A 127 -12.98 1.91 5.75
CA VAL A 127 -12.72 3.30 5.43
C VAL A 127 -13.68 3.77 4.34
N ARG A 128 -14.15 5.01 4.42
CA ARG A 128 -14.93 5.59 3.33
C ARG A 128 -14.06 5.75 2.08
N TYR A 129 -14.59 5.41 0.92
CA TYR A 129 -13.96 5.72 -0.36
C TYR A 129 -13.87 7.23 -0.55
N ASN A 130 -12.71 7.72 -0.94
CA ASN A 130 -12.49 9.12 -1.27
C ASN A 130 -11.26 9.22 -2.19
N SER A 131 -11.47 9.45 -3.47
CA SER A 131 -10.39 9.61 -4.45
C SER A 131 -9.66 10.95 -4.38
N LYS A 132 -10.21 11.92 -3.64
CA LYS A 132 -9.63 13.27 -3.51
C LYS A 132 -8.44 13.34 -2.55
N LEU A 133 -8.33 12.36 -1.67
CA LEU A 133 -7.29 12.32 -0.63
C LEU A 133 -6.47 11.04 -0.75
N PRO A 134 -5.17 11.10 -0.45
CA PRO A 134 -4.38 9.89 -0.32
C PRO A 134 -4.84 9.07 0.89
N VAL A 135 -4.75 7.76 0.77
CA VAL A 135 -4.88 6.86 1.91
C VAL A 135 -3.48 6.61 2.44
N VAL A 136 -3.24 6.99 3.68
CA VAL A 136 -1.94 6.85 4.35
C VAL A 136 -2.05 5.86 5.49
N VAL A 137 -1.22 4.81 5.45
CA VAL A 137 -1.21 3.73 6.44
C VAL A 137 0.22 3.52 6.92
N ILE A 138 0.43 3.58 8.23
CA ILE A 138 1.73 3.34 8.87
C ILE A 138 1.66 2.00 9.59
N VAL A 139 2.59 1.12 9.29
CA VAL A 139 2.63 -0.26 9.81
C VAL A 139 4.05 -0.63 10.25
N PRO A 140 4.24 -1.58 11.15
CA PRO A 140 5.57 -2.09 11.49
C PRO A 140 6.29 -2.65 10.26
N LYS A 141 7.61 -2.50 10.19
CA LYS A 141 8.44 -3.02 9.09
C LYS A 141 8.20 -4.51 8.83
N GLY A 142 8.12 -4.84 7.54
CA GLY A 142 7.87 -6.20 7.09
C GLY A 142 6.40 -6.62 7.08
N PHE A 143 5.49 -5.71 7.40
CA PHE A 143 4.06 -5.84 7.12
C PHE A 143 3.71 -5.08 5.84
N GLU A 144 2.77 -5.59 5.09
CA GLU A 144 2.27 -5.01 3.85
C GLU A 144 0.82 -4.59 4.01
N VAL A 145 0.41 -3.60 3.23
CA VAL A 145 -0.96 -3.08 3.22
C VAL A 145 -1.61 -3.46 1.89
N ARG A 146 -2.75 -4.11 1.98
CA ARG A 146 -3.63 -4.41 0.85
C ARG A 146 -4.98 -3.74 1.08
N TYR A 147 -5.77 -3.57 0.03
CA TYR A 147 -7.13 -3.06 0.18
C TYR A 147 -8.10 -3.71 -0.80
N GLN A 148 -9.36 -3.72 -0.42
CA GLN A 148 -10.48 -4.15 -1.25
C GLN A 148 -11.51 -3.02 -1.33
N VAL A 149 -12.07 -2.80 -2.51
CA VAL A 149 -13.17 -1.86 -2.71
C VAL A 149 -14.49 -2.61 -2.63
N TRP A 150 -15.38 -2.14 -1.76
CA TRP A 150 -16.70 -2.69 -1.56
C TRP A 150 -17.77 -1.75 -2.11
N LYS A 151 -18.71 -2.31 -2.85
CA LYS A 151 -19.87 -1.62 -3.41
C LYS A 151 -21.10 -2.04 -2.63
N PRO A 152 -21.95 -1.09 -2.21
CA PRO A 152 -23.24 -1.44 -1.64
C PRO A 152 -24.15 -2.05 -2.72
N GLU A 153 -24.93 -3.02 -2.34
CA GLU A 153 -26.07 -3.50 -3.11
C GLU A 153 -27.33 -2.70 -2.76
N GLU A 154 -28.43 -3.06 -3.39
CA GLU A 154 -29.75 -2.48 -3.13
C GLU A 154 -30.15 -2.64 -1.66
N THR A 155 -30.67 -1.55 -1.08
CA THR A 155 -31.19 -1.61 0.29
C THR A 155 -32.54 -2.33 0.31
N LYS A 156 -32.62 -3.43 1.05
CA LYS A 156 -33.86 -4.19 1.23
C LYS A 156 -34.51 -3.86 2.58
N LYS A 157 -35.84 -3.78 2.58
CA LYS A 157 -36.61 -3.58 3.81
C LYS A 157 -36.75 -4.93 4.53
N ALA A 158 -36.44 -4.97 5.82
CA ALA A 158 -36.75 -6.10 6.66
C ALA A 158 -38.24 -6.17 6.98
N SER A 159 -38.83 -7.39 7.08
CA SER A 159 -40.17 -7.61 7.59
C SER A 159 -40.13 -7.82 9.10
N VAL A 160 -41.22 -7.44 9.78
CA VAL A 160 -41.45 -7.76 11.19
C VAL A 160 -42.19 -9.10 11.23
N GLU A 161 -41.73 -10.02 12.06
CA GLU A 161 -42.44 -11.27 12.37
C GLU A 161 -43.42 -11.09 13.53
#